data_7b3f084371e32433eab4fc66c1e5f70e
#
_entry.id   7b3f084371e32433eab4fc66c1e5f70e
#
_cell.length_a   1.000
_cell.length_b   1.000
_cell.length_c   1.000
_cell.angle_alpha   90.00
_cell.angle_beta   90.00
_cell.angle_gamma   90.00
#
_symmetry.space_group_name_H-M   'P 1'
#
loop_
_entity.id
_entity.type
_entity.pdbx_description
1 polymer ?
#
loop_
_entity_poly.entity_id
_entity_poly.type
_entity_poly.pdbx_seq_one_letter_code
_entity_poly.pdbx_strand_id
1 'polypeptide(L)'
;MTLTFNCLPETGVFLLAGLADSLADTRAFKGCISVEVFTDAENPDTIVLIEKWEKKEDQAAYMAWRIETGMMEAIAPIMASEPKTTWLTPHTI
;
A
#
# COMPACT_ATOMS: atom_id res chain seq x y z
N MET A 1 -4.88 -0.02 9.12
CA MET A 1 -5.62 0.17 7.88
C MET A 1 -5.15 -0.82 6.83
N THR A 2 -5.93 -1.06 5.80
CA THR A 2 -5.49 -1.85 4.65
C THR A 2 -5.46 -0.99 3.40
N LEU A 3 -4.51 -1.32 2.51
CA LEU A 3 -4.41 -0.71 1.19
C LEU A 3 -4.37 -1.84 0.18
N THR A 4 -5.38 -1.90 -0.67
CA THR A 4 -5.54 -2.98 -1.65
C THR A 4 -5.24 -2.50 -3.05
N PHE A 5 -4.35 -3.21 -3.73
CA PHE A 5 -4.01 -2.98 -5.14
C PHE A 5 -4.53 -4.15 -5.97
N ASN A 6 -5.35 -3.84 -6.96
CA ASN A 6 -5.78 -4.82 -7.95
C ASN A 6 -5.00 -4.54 -9.24
N CYS A 7 -4.05 -5.40 -9.54
CA CYS A 7 -3.18 -5.24 -10.71
C CYS A 7 -3.76 -5.94 -11.93
N LEU A 8 -3.36 -5.48 -13.11
CA LEU A 8 -3.66 -6.18 -14.36
C LEU A 8 -3.06 -7.60 -14.32
N PRO A 9 -3.63 -8.56 -15.06
CA PRO A 9 -3.13 -9.94 -15.05
C PRO A 9 -1.61 -10.03 -15.27
N GLU A 10 -0.95 -10.81 -14.42
CA GLU A 10 0.48 -11.10 -14.47
C GLU A 10 1.39 -9.90 -14.12
N THR A 11 0.82 -8.78 -13.65
CA THR A 11 1.62 -7.58 -13.30
C THR A 11 1.88 -7.42 -11.81
N GLY A 12 1.23 -8.20 -10.95
CA GLY A 12 1.42 -8.11 -9.50
C GLY A 12 2.87 -8.28 -9.07
N VAL A 13 3.64 -9.12 -9.78
CA VAL A 13 5.06 -9.32 -9.47
C VAL A 13 5.88 -8.04 -9.61
N PHE A 14 5.50 -7.14 -10.51
CA PHE A 14 6.19 -5.87 -10.70
C PHE A 14 5.90 -4.92 -9.54
N LEU A 15 4.67 -4.92 -9.05
CA LEU A 15 4.33 -4.12 -7.87
C LEU A 15 5.08 -4.65 -6.63
N LEU A 16 5.13 -5.97 -6.43
CA LEU A 16 5.89 -6.56 -5.33
C LEU A 16 7.36 -6.17 -5.37
N ALA A 17 7.97 -6.21 -6.56
CA ALA A 17 9.36 -5.81 -6.73
C ALA A 17 9.56 -4.33 -6.36
N GLY A 18 8.66 -3.46 -6.79
CA GLY A 18 8.71 -2.04 -6.44
C GLY A 18 8.52 -1.79 -4.96
N LEU A 19 7.61 -2.52 -4.32
CA LEU A 19 7.38 -2.42 -2.87
C LEU A 19 8.61 -2.89 -2.08
N ALA A 20 9.30 -3.93 -2.54
CA ALA A 20 10.52 -4.39 -1.89
C ALA A 20 11.58 -3.28 -1.79
N ASP A 21 11.63 -2.41 -2.79
CA ASP A 21 12.56 -1.27 -2.79
C ASP A 21 12.02 -0.07 -2.01
N SER A 22 10.72 0.19 -2.04
CA SER A 22 10.14 1.44 -1.55
C SER A 22 9.68 1.40 -0.09
N LEU A 23 9.40 0.23 0.49
CA LEU A 23 8.81 0.14 1.82
C LEU A 23 9.76 0.53 2.96
N ALA A 24 11.07 0.54 2.72
CA ALA A 24 12.02 1.05 3.71
C ALA A 24 11.71 2.52 4.04
N ASP A 25 11.43 3.33 3.02
CA ASP A 25 11.07 4.73 3.19
C ASP A 25 9.70 4.88 3.88
N THR A 26 8.76 4.01 3.54
CA THR A 26 7.45 3.99 4.20
C THR A 26 7.59 3.72 5.69
N ARG A 27 8.38 2.71 6.05
CA ARG A 27 8.59 2.31 7.45
C ARG A 27 9.35 3.37 8.25
N ALA A 28 10.17 4.16 7.58
CA ALA A 28 10.91 5.26 8.21
C ALA A 28 10.09 6.57 8.29
N PHE A 29 8.93 6.62 7.65
CA PHE A 29 8.12 7.83 7.64
C PHE A 29 7.49 8.10 9.01
N LYS A 30 7.41 9.37 9.38
CA LYS A 30 6.85 9.78 10.67
C LYS A 30 5.47 9.17 10.91
N GLY A 31 5.32 8.49 12.04
CA GLY A 31 4.05 7.91 12.46
C GLY A 31 3.77 6.51 11.93
N CYS A 32 4.61 5.98 11.03
CA CYS A 32 4.48 4.61 10.58
C CYS A 32 4.95 3.64 11.67
N ILE A 33 4.05 2.79 12.14
CA ILE A 33 4.35 1.76 13.15
C ILE A 33 4.79 0.48 12.46
N SER A 34 4.02 0.02 11.46
CA SER A 34 4.34 -1.20 10.71
C SER A 34 3.66 -1.23 9.36
N VAL A 35 4.27 -1.93 8.42
CA VAL A 35 3.68 -2.28 7.12
C VAL A 35 4.02 -3.73 6.83
N GLU A 36 2.99 -4.52 6.55
CA GLU A 36 3.13 -5.90 6.11
C GLU A 36 2.50 -6.06 4.74
N VAL A 37 3.10 -6.90 3.89
CA VAL A 37 2.68 -7.11 2.51
C VAL A 37 2.13 -8.52 2.35
N PHE A 38 0.95 -8.61 1.74
CA PHE A 38 0.31 -9.88 1.44
C PHE A 38 -0.18 -9.89 0.00
N THR A 39 -0.29 -11.08 -0.57
CA THR A 39 -1.06 -11.30 -1.79
C THR A 39 -2.27 -12.15 -1.45
N ASP A 40 -3.35 -11.98 -2.23
CA ASP A 40 -4.48 -12.89 -2.14
C ASP A 40 -3.99 -14.29 -2.52
N ALA A 41 -4.30 -15.29 -1.67
CA ALA A 41 -3.82 -16.66 -1.88
C ALA A 41 -4.30 -17.27 -3.20
N GLU A 42 -5.42 -16.76 -3.73
CA GLU A 42 -6.03 -17.26 -4.97
C GLU A 42 -5.76 -16.36 -6.18
N ASN A 43 -5.26 -15.13 -5.95
CA ASN A 43 -4.98 -14.18 -7.03
C ASN A 43 -3.70 -13.39 -6.73
N PRO A 44 -2.57 -13.76 -7.36
CA PRO A 44 -1.28 -13.10 -7.12
C PRO A 44 -1.23 -11.65 -7.60
N ASP A 45 -2.21 -11.18 -8.36
CA ASP A 45 -2.30 -9.80 -8.82
C ASP A 45 -3.10 -8.89 -7.88
N THR A 46 -3.65 -9.45 -6.80
CA THR A 46 -4.26 -8.68 -5.72
C THR A 46 -3.29 -8.61 -4.55
N ILE A 47 -2.81 -7.41 -4.26
CA ILE A 47 -1.80 -7.16 -3.22
C ILE A 47 -2.42 -6.30 -2.13
N VAL A 48 -2.25 -6.73 -0.89
CA VAL A 48 -2.81 -6.05 0.28
C VAL A 48 -1.68 -5.67 1.22
N LEU A 49 -1.61 -4.38 1.55
CA LEU A 49 -0.75 -3.89 2.62
C LEU A 49 -1.60 -3.76 3.89
N ILE A 50 -1.09 -4.28 5.00
CA ILE A 50 -1.66 -4.03 6.31
C ILE A 50 -0.73 -3.07 7.01
N GLU A 51 -1.23 -1.86 7.31
CA GLU A 51 -0.44 -0.77 7.85
C GLU A 51 -0.97 -0.33 9.19
N LYS A 52 -0.05 -0.01 10.10
CA LYS A 52 -0.36 0.62 11.38
C LYS A 52 0.31 1.98 11.44
N TRP A 53 -0.46 2.99 11.78
CA TRP A 53 -0.01 4.38 11.90
C TRP A 53 -0.38 4.94 13.27
N GLU A 54 0.47 5.79 13.82
CA GLU A 54 0.18 6.45 15.09
C GLU A 54 -1.05 7.33 14.98
N LYS A 55 -1.18 8.05 13.86
CA LYS A 55 -2.30 8.94 13.57
C LYS A 55 -2.69 8.82 12.11
N LYS A 56 -3.98 8.97 11.83
CA LYS A 56 -4.49 8.98 10.45
C LYS A 56 -3.87 10.11 9.63
N GLU A 57 -3.59 11.25 10.27
CA GLU A 57 -2.95 12.40 9.63
C GLU A 57 -1.51 12.08 9.17
N ASP A 58 -0.80 11.23 9.89
CA ASP A 58 0.55 10.81 9.50
C ASP A 58 0.51 10.00 8.20
N GLN A 59 -0.46 9.11 8.07
CA GLN A 59 -0.67 8.35 6.83
C GLN A 59 -1.08 9.28 5.68
N ALA A 60 -1.92 10.27 5.94
CA ALA A 60 -2.34 11.24 4.93
C ALA A 60 -1.13 12.05 4.42
N ALA A 61 -0.24 12.47 5.31
CA ALA A 61 0.99 13.17 4.94
C ALA A 61 1.92 12.27 4.11
N TYR A 62 2.03 11.01 4.49
CA TYR A 62 2.81 10.02 3.75
C TYR A 62 2.26 9.84 2.33
N MET A 63 0.95 9.68 2.20
CA MET A 63 0.31 9.47 0.89
C MET A 63 0.47 10.70 -0.01
N ALA A 64 0.35 11.90 0.57
CA ALA A 64 0.59 13.15 -0.17
C ALA A 64 2.02 13.20 -0.72
N TRP A 65 2.99 12.78 0.08
CA TRP A 65 4.39 12.70 -0.34
C TRP A 65 4.59 11.69 -1.47
N ARG A 66 3.95 10.52 -1.39
CA ARG A 66 4.04 9.52 -2.47
C ARG A 66 3.42 9.99 -3.76
N ILE A 67 2.29 10.69 -3.69
CA ILE A 67 1.65 11.27 -4.88
C ILE A 67 2.57 12.33 -5.49
N GLU A 68 3.10 13.22 -4.67
CA GLU A 68 3.99 14.31 -5.11
C GLU A 68 5.26 13.77 -5.76
N THR A 69 5.81 12.67 -5.26
CA THR A 69 7.03 12.06 -5.80
C THR A 69 6.78 11.10 -6.98
N GLY A 70 5.53 10.98 -7.44
CA GLY A 70 5.19 10.27 -8.68
C GLY A 70 4.95 8.78 -8.53
N MET A 71 4.80 8.25 -7.32
CA MET A 71 4.58 6.82 -7.12
C MET A 71 3.29 6.33 -7.76
N MET A 72 2.20 7.09 -7.62
CA MET A 72 0.91 6.70 -8.20
C MET A 72 0.96 6.68 -9.72
N GLU A 73 1.65 7.64 -10.33
CA GLU A 73 1.85 7.66 -11.78
C GLU A 73 2.71 6.49 -12.25
N ALA A 74 3.71 6.11 -11.46
CA ALA A 74 4.60 5.00 -11.81
C ALA A 74 3.87 3.65 -11.85
N ILE A 75 2.90 3.42 -10.95
CA ILE A 75 2.16 2.16 -10.89
C ILE A 75 0.89 2.14 -11.75
N ALA A 76 0.39 3.30 -12.17
CA ALA A 76 -0.86 3.41 -12.93
C ALA A 76 -0.94 2.44 -14.12
N PRO A 77 0.12 2.23 -14.93
CA PRO A 77 0.05 1.33 -16.08
C PRO A 77 -0.27 -0.14 -15.74
N ILE A 78 0.01 -0.58 -14.52
CA ILE A 78 -0.25 -1.97 -14.11
C ILE A 78 -1.48 -2.12 -13.22
N MET A 79 -2.20 -1.03 -12.93
CA MET A 79 -3.38 -1.08 -12.07
C MET A 79 -4.64 -1.36 -12.89
N ALA A 80 -5.45 -2.33 -12.43
CA ALA A 80 -6.76 -2.62 -13.01
C ALA A 80 -7.83 -1.65 -12.49
N SER A 81 -7.62 -1.09 -11.31
CA SER A 81 -8.51 -0.13 -10.66
C SER A 81 -7.69 0.76 -9.71
N GLU A 82 -8.29 1.82 -9.19
CA GLU A 82 -7.62 2.65 -8.20
C GLU A 82 -7.36 1.86 -6.92
N PRO A 83 -6.22 2.08 -6.24
CA PRO A 83 -5.96 1.47 -4.95
C PRO A 83 -7.04 1.84 -3.94
N LYS A 84 -7.45 0.87 -3.13
CA LYS A 84 -8.50 1.06 -2.12
C LYS A 84 -7.90 1.10 -0.73
N THR A 85 -8.14 2.20 -0.02
CA THR A 85 -7.78 2.35 1.39
C THR A 85 -8.98 2.03 2.27
N THR A 86 -8.79 1.18 3.28
CA THR A 86 -9.83 0.86 4.26
C THR A 86 -9.26 1.08 5.66
N TRP A 87 -9.89 1.99 6.41
CA TRP A 87 -9.56 2.19 7.82
C TRP A 87 -10.37 1.22 8.67
N LEU A 88 -9.69 0.56 9.59
CA LEU A 88 -10.28 -0.46 10.45
C LEU A 88 -10.34 0.06 11.88
N THR A 89 -11.46 -0.16 12.54
CA THR A 89 -11.63 0.17 13.95
C THR A 89 -11.52 -1.12 14.76
N PRO A 90 -10.55 -1.24 15.69
CA PRO A 90 -10.43 -2.43 16.51
C PRO A 90 -11.56 -2.51 17.53
N HIS A 91 -11.97 -3.73 17.84
CA HIS A 91 -12.95 -4.00 18.89
C HIS A 91 -12.38 -5.03 19.85
N THR A 92 -12.59 -4.81 21.13
CA THR A 92 -12.22 -5.78 22.17
C THR A 92 -13.36 -6.76 22.34
N ILE A 93 -13.24 -7.94 21.73
CA ILE A 93 -14.25 -8.99 21.78
C ILE A 93 -13.63 -10.27 22.32
#